data_c0c4df5484e949aa0e8cde6cde837833
#
_entry.id   c0c4df5484e949aa0e8cde6cde837833
#
_cell.length_a   1.000
_cell.length_b   1.000
_cell.length_c   1.000
_cell.angle_alpha   90.00
_cell.angle_beta   90.00
_cell.angle_gamma   90.00
#
_symmetry.space_group_name_H-M   'P 1'
#
loop_
_entity.id
_entity.type
_entity.pdbx_description
1 polymer ?
#
loop_
_entity_poly.entity_id
_entity_poly.type
_entity_poly.pdbx_seq_one_letter_code
_entity_poly.pdbx_strand_id
1 'polypeptide(L)'
;MKKLAICVCMLLGMPSIFGQELQLPAGNQYLADSEFLIMPTYAGIGNNVRVRLSATSQWVGLKDAPDYQSLSGDMRLGNRSGMGLSLYNDRNGYTKQLGGKFTFSHHLTLDSYDNHFISFGISYIVNSFRVDIDKFTDAGRPRADVGVTDNRAMINHNFEVGVLYR
;
A
#
# COMPACT_ATOMS: atom_id res chain seq x y z
N MET A 1 -23.93 -21.54 -27.11
CA MET A 1 -22.56 -22.05 -27.31
C MET A 1 -21.60 -20.98 -27.85
N LYS A 2 -21.93 -20.22 -28.91
CA LYS A 2 -21.03 -19.15 -29.44
C LYS A 2 -20.68 -18.04 -28.43
N LYS A 3 -21.62 -17.60 -27.59
CA LYS A 3 -21.39 -16.58 -26.56
C LYS A 3 -20.47 -17.05 -25.45
N LEU A 4 -20.53 -18.32 -25.08
CA LEU A 4 -19.64 -18.93 -24.08
C LEU A 4 -18.20 -19.04 -24.60
N ALA A 5 -18.02 -19.39 -25.87
CA ALA A 5 -16.71 -19.45 -26.51
C ALA A 5 -16.03 -18.10 -26.58
N ILE A 6 -16.76 -17.00 -26.81
CA ILE A 6 -16.24 -15.63 -26.82
C ILE A 6 -15.76 -15.22 -25.44
N CYS A 7 -16.51 -15.53 -24.36
CA CYS A 7 -16.08 -15.28 -22.98
C CYS A 7 -14.81 -16.04 -22.62
N VAL A 8 -14.69 -17.31 -23.03
CA VAL A 8 -13.50 -18.12 -22.77
C VAL A 8 -12.28 -17.60 -23.55
N CYS A 9 -12.47 -17.15 -24.81
CA CYS A 9 -11.39 -16.52 -25.58
C CYS A 9 -10.94 -15.18 -25.00
N MET A 10 -11.84 -14.38 -24.43
CA MET A 10 -11.45 -13.13 -23.71
C MET A 10 -10.67 -13.41 -22.44
N LEU A 11 -10.96 -14.50 -21.73
CA LEU A 11 -10.21 -14.91 -20.53
C LEU A 11 -8.80 -15.45 -20.86
N LEU A 12 -8.63 -16.10 -22.01
CA LEU A 12 -7.35 -16.65 -22.45
C LEU A 12 -6.44 -15.61 -23.13
N GLY A 13 -6.98 -14.48 -23.54
CA GLY A 13 -6.25 -13.39 -24.20
C GLY A 13 -5.71 -12.32 -23.23
N MET A 14 -5.71 -12.56 -21.90
CA MET A 14 -5.11 -11.63 -20.95
C MET A 14 -3.59 -11.56 -21.19
N PRO A 15 -3.04 -10.38 -21.53
CA PRO A 15 -1.59 -10.20 -21.59
C PRO A 15 -1.03 -10.54 -20.22
N SER A 16 0.15 -11.15 -20.21
CA SER A 16 0.90 -11.47 -18.99
C SER A 16 0.94 -10.23 -18.09
N ILE A 17 0.12 -10.19 -17.08
CA ILE A 17 0.17 -9.16 -16.06
C ILE A 17 1.46 -9.46 -15.31
N PHE A 18 2.49 -8.69 -15.56
CA PHE A 18 3.68 -8.70 -14.72
C PHE A 18 3.21 -8.34 -13.32
N GLY A 19 3.23 -9.33 -12.43
CA GLY A 19 2.83 -9.15 -11.05
C GLY A 19 3.67 -8.05 -10.44
N GLN A 20 3.04 -6.94 -10.09
CA GLN A 20 3.71 -5.93 -9.27
C GLN A 20 3.87 -6.53 -7.88
N GLU A 21 5.08 -6.50 -7.38
CA GLU A 21 5.37 -6.94 -6.03
C GLU A 21 4.55 -6.09 -5.05
N LEU A 22 3.72 -6.76 -4.24
CA LEU A 22 2.96 -6.10 -3.20
C LEU A 22 3.94 -5.62 -2.12
N GLN A 23 4.38 -4.38 -2.23
CA GLN A 23 5.19 -3.74 -1.19
C GLN A 23 4.27 -3.37 -0.02
N LEU A 24 4.09 -4.31 0.89
CA LEU A 24 3.58 -3.98 2.21
C LEU A 24 4.64 -3.14 2.92
N PRO A 25 4.27 -1.98 3.49
CA PRO A 25 5.21 -1.19 4.26
C PRO A 25 5.85 -2.05 5.35
N ALA A 26 7.18 -2.12 5.36
CA ALA A 26 7.91 -2.81 6.41
C ALA A 26 7.50 -2.21 7.77
N GLY A 27 7.09 -3.01 8.74
CA GLY A 27 6.68 -2.54 10.07
C GLY A 27 5.19 -2.66 10.39
N ASN A 28 4.36 -3.15 9.47
CA ASN A 28 2.96 -3.44 9.75
C ASN A 28 2.78 -4.72 10.58
N GLN A 29 3.30 -4.73 11.80
CA GLN A 29 3.13 -5.87 12.72
C GLN A 29 1.67 -6.01 13.22
N TYR A 30 0.84 -4.98 13.04
CA TYR A 30 -0.55 -4.93 13.51
C TYR A 30 -1.54 -4.79 12.35
N LEU A 31 -1.39 -5.63 11.32
CA LEU A 31 -2.28 -5.63 10.15
C LEU A 31 -3.74 -5.90 10.49
N ALA A 32 -3.99 -6.69 11.54
CA ALA A 32 -5.34 -7.02 12.00
C ALA A 32 -6.19 -5.81 12.40
N ASP A 33 -5.55 -4.71 12.79
CA ASP A 33 -6.27 -3.48 13.16
C ASP A 33 -6.31 -2.44 12.02
N SER A 34 -5.61 -2.71 10.91
CA SER A 34 -5.54 -1.81 9.75
C SER A 34 -5.70 -2.59 8.46
N GLU A 35 -6.71 -3.43 8.41
CA GLU A 35 -7.01 -4.36 7.30
C GLU A 35 -7.11 -3.65 5.94
N PHE A 36 -7.54 -2.38 5.91
CA PHE A 36 -7.63 -1.60 4.68
C PHE A 36 -6.27 -1.31 4.04
N LEU A 37 -5.16 -1.48 4.78
CA LEU A 37 -3.82 -1.38 4.23
C LEU A 37 -3.49 -2.56 3.31
N ILE A 38 -4.08 -3.74 3.61
CA ILE A 38 -3.91 -4.96 2.82
C ILE A 38 -4.90 -4.97 1.65
N MET A 39 -6.16 -4.64 1.92
CA MET A 39 -7.23 -4.74 0.94
C MET A 39 -8.16 -3.53 1.04
N PRO A 40 -8.38 -2.80 -0.05
CA PRO A 40 -9.15 -1.55 -0.04
C PRO A 40 -10.60 -1.73 0.42
N THR A 41 -11.18 -2.91 0.28
CA THR A 41 -12.56 -3.22 0.66
C THR A 41 -12.82 -3.15 2.17
N TYR A 42 -11.77 -3.17 2.99
CA TYR A 42 -11.92 -3.10 4.45
C TYR A 42 -12.03 -1.68 4.99
N ALA A 43 -11.79 -0.65 4.19
CA ALA A 43 -11.93 0.73 4.65
C ALA A 43 -13.37 1.01 5.10
N GLY A 44 -13.54 1.50 6.32
CA GLY A 44 -14.83 1.89 6.87
C GLY A 44 -15.81 0.73 7.15
N ILE A 45 -15.35 -0.52 7.23
CA ILE A 45 -16.21 -1.67 7.63
C ILE A 45 -16.74 -1.48 9.06
N GLY A 46 -15.95 -0.90 9.96
CA GLY A 46 -16.40 -0.54 11.31
C GLY A 46 -17.25 0.72 11.34
N ASN A 47 -18.07 0.88 12.37
CA ASN A 47 -18.82 2.12 12.60
C ASN A 47 -17.99 3.23 13.27
N ASN A 48 -16.73 2.97 13.55
CA ASN A 48 -15.84 3.86 14.28
C ASN A 48 -14.82 4.51 13.36
N VAL A 49 -14.40 5.72 13.71
CA VAL A 49 -13.19 6.32 13.15
C VAL A 49 -12.00 5.67 13.85
N ARG A 50 -11.10 5.08 13.08
CA ARG A 50 -9.87 4.47 13.57
C ARG A 50 -8.69 5.30 13.12
N VAL A 51 -7.82 5.68 14.04
CA VAL A 51 -6.56 6.36 13.72
C VAL A 51 -5.44 5.64 14.44
N ARG A 52 -4.35 5.36 13.73
CA ARG A 52 -3.18 4.71 14.27
C ARG A 52 -1.92 5.45 13.88
N LEU A 53 -1.08 5.69 14.87
CA LEU A 53 0.29 6.14 14.70
C LEU A 53 1.21 4.99 15.12
N SER A 54 2.15 4.63 14.27
CA SER A 54 3.17 3.62 14.56
C SER A 54 4.54 4.20 14.28
N ALA A 55 5.47 3.95 15.19
CA ALA A 55 6.88 4.31 15.04
C ALA A 55 7.72 3.12 15.52
N THR A 56 8.65 2.68 14.67
CA THR A 56 9.56 1.57 14.97
C THR A 56 10.98 2.00 14.63
N SER A 57 11.86 1.98 15.61
CA SER A 57 13.28 2.22 15.42
C SER A 57 14.04 0.96 15.83
N GLN A 58 14.89 0.46 14.94
CA GLN A 58 15.70 -0.74 15.18
C GLN A 58 17.15 -0.32 15.38
N TRP A 59 17.91 -1.11 16.17
CA TRP A 59 19.35 -0.89 16.43
C TRP A 59 19.67 0.53 16.90
N VAL A 60 18.94 1.00 17.89
CA VAL A 60 19.13 2.33 18.47
C VAL A 60 20.59 2.54 18.90
N GLY A 61 21.21 3.63 18.44
CA GLY A 61 22.62 3.94 18.68
C GLY A 61 23.56 3.61 17.52
N LEU A 62 23.10 2.88 16.49
CA LEU A 62 23.86 2.71 15.26
C LEU A 62 23.55 3.82 14.26
N LYS A 63 24.59 4.28 13.57
CA LYS A 63 24.44 5.29 12.49
C LYS A 63 23.62 4.67 11.35
N ASP A 64 22.67 5.44 10.83
CA ASP A 64 21.79 5.05 9.71
C ASP A 64 20.94 3.78 9.96
N ALA A 65 20.60 3.52 11.24
CA ALA A 65 19.72 2.44 11.63
C ALA A 65 18.32 2.59 11.01
N PRO A 66 17.59 1.46 10.79
CA PRO A 66 16.25 1.50 10.27
C PRO A 66 15.28 2.24 11.18
N ASP A 67 14.51 3.16 10.61
CA ASP A 67 13.47 3.94 11.28
C ASP A 67 12.23 3.99 10.39
N TYR A 68 11.11 3.50 10.91
CA TYR A 68 9.83 3.44 10.22
C TYR A 68 8.78 4.20 11.03
N GLN A 69 8.07 5.09 10.36
CA GLN A 69 6.98 5.87 10.94
C GLN A 69 5.77 5.78 10.02
N SER A 70 4.60 5.54 10.58
CA SER A 70 3.36 5.55 9.81
C SER A 70 2.20 6.15 10.59
N LEU A 71 1.35 6.84 9.86
CA LEU A 71 0.05 7.33 10.30
C LEU A 71 -0.99 6.74 9.38
N SER A 72 -1.94 6.01 9.92
CA SER A 72 -3.04 5.44 9.16
C SER A 72 -4.37 5.69 9.87
N GLY A 73 -5.43 5.80 9.08
CA GLY A 73 -6.76 5.91 9.62
C GLY A 73 -7.80 5.58 8.58
N ASP A 74 -8.92 5.07 9.06
CA ASP A 74 -10.09 4.81 8.23
C ASP A 74 -11.37 5.19 8.97
N MET A 75 -12.38 5.51 8.20
CA MET A 75 -13.68 5.86 8.72
C MET A 75 -14.79 5.50 7.75
N ARG A 76 -15.97 5.32 8.29
CA ARG A 76 -17.19 5.12 7.52
C ARG A 76 -17.76 6.46 7.07
N LEU A 77 -18.11 6.56 5.80
CA LEU A 77 -18.81 7.69 5.19
C LEU A 77 -20.27 7.30 4.96
N GLY A 78 -21.17 7.72 5.87
CA GLY A 78 -22.59 7.35 5.79
C GLY A 78 -22.82 5.85 5.99
N ASN A 79 -23.86 5.31 5.35
CA ASN A 79 -24.31 3.94 5.63
C ASN A 79 -23.57 2.85 4.83
N ARG A 80 -22.95 3.18 3.69
CA ARG A 80 -22.46 2.17 2.74
C ARG A 80 -21.07 2.44 2.19
N SER A 81 -20.45 3.53 2.56
CA SER A 81 -19.13 3.88 2.01
C SER A 81 -18.10 4.03 3.12
N GLY A 82 -16.86 3.79 2.80
CA GLY A 82 -15.73 4.00 3.67
C GLY A 82 -14.59 4.69 2.97
N MET A 83 -13.75 5.36 3.74
CA MET A 83 -12.51 5.94 3.27
C MET A 83 -11.38 5.60 4.22
N GLY A 84 -10.17 5.51 3.67
CA GLY A 84 -8.95 5.30 4.43
C GLY A 84 -7.82 6.15 3.90
N LEU A 85 -6.95 6.56 4.78
CA LEU A 85 -5.72 7.28 4.46
C LEU A 85 -4.57 6.64 5.24
N SER A 86 -3.46 6.43 4.57
CA SER A 86 -2.21 6.00 5.20
C SER A 86 -1.06 6.80 4.65
N LEU A 87 -0.18 7.23 5.53
CA LEU A 87 1.08 7.90 5.22
C LEU A 87 2.19 7.14 5.93
N TYR A 88 3.32 6.94 5.28
CA TYR A 88 4.46 6.31 5.90
C TYR A 88 5.78 6.93 5.44
N ASN A 89 6.75 6.87 6.32
CA ASN A 89 8.12 7.26 6.10
C ASN A 89 9.01 6.12 6.58
N ASP A 90 9.72 5.51 5.67
CA ASP A 90 10.66 4.41 5.92
C ASP A 90 12.07 4.86 5.56
N ARG A 91 12.96 4.74 6.51
CA ARG A 91 14.38 5.03 6.35
C ARG A 91 15.16 3.78 6.74
N ASN A 92 15.92 3.25 5.80
CA ASN A 92 16.73 2.06 6.02
C ASN A 92 18.12 2.26 5.41
N GLY A 93 19.10 2.56 6.27
CA GLY A 93 20.45 2.88 5.81
C GLY A 93 20.46 4.13 4.93
N TYR A 94 20.90 3.96 3.70
CA TYR A 94 20.98 5.03 2.69
C TYR A 94 19.71 5.15 1.83
N THR A 95 18.71 4.32 2.06
CA THR A 95 17.45 4.38 1.35
C THR A 95 16.38 5.11 2.18
N LYS A 96 15.58 5.92 1.50
CA LYS A 96 14.41 6.59 2.08
C LYS A 96 13.21 6.33 1.19
N GLN A 97 12.12 5.91 1.79
CA GLN A 97 10.85 5.72 1.12
C GLN A 97 9.77 6.50 1.86
N LEU A 98 9.11 7.41 1.14
CA LEU A 98 7.96 8.15 1.61
C LEU A 98 6.77 7.75 0.76
N GLY A 99 5.67 7.37 1.39
CA GLY A 99 4.50 6.96 0.64
C GLY A 99 3.19 7.38 1.28
N GLY A 100 2.16 7.36 0.45
CA GLY A 100 0.79 7.60 0.86
C GLY A 100 -0.17 6.69 0.10
N LYS A 101 -1.20 6.24 0.78
CA LYS A 101 -2.29 5.43 0.23
C LYS A 101 -3.62 6.08 0.59
N PHE A 102 -4.41 6.40 -0.41
CA PHE A 102 -5.79 6.81 -0.25
C PHE A 102 -6.70 5.69 -0.72
N THR A 103 -7.67 5.34 0.09
CA THR A 103 -8.58 4.21 -0.15
C THR A 103 -10.02 4.69 -0.09
N PHE A 104 -10.83 4.22 -1.01
CA PHE A 104 -12.28 4.36 -1.00
C PHE A 104 -12.92 2.98 -1.13
N SER A 105 -13.95 2.72 -0.36
CA SER A 105 -14.73 1.49 -0.40
C SER A 105 -16.23 1.77 -0.45
N HIS A 106 -16.96 0.82 -1.04
CA HIS A 106 -18.42 0.83 -1.05
C HIS A 106 -18.95 -0.56 -0.71
N HIS A 107 -19.85 -0.61 0.26
CA HIS A 107 -20.40 -1.84 0.82
C HIS A 107 -21.88 -1.97 0.41
N LEU A 108 -22.22 -3.04 -0.28
CA LEU A 108 -23.57 -3.36 -0.69
C LEU A 108 -24.11 -4.51 0.16
N THR A 109 -25.19 -4.27 0.83
CA THR A 109 -25.94 -5.32 1.53
C THR A 109 -26.81 -6.04 0.52
N LEU A 110 -26.70 -7.36 0.45
CA LEU A 110 -27.46 -8.20 -0.49
C LEU A 110 -28.76 -8.72 0.11
N ASP A 111 -28.84 -8.82 1.42
CA ASP A 111 -29.98 -9.37 2.12
C ASP A 111 -30.59 -8.35 3.09
N SER A 112 -31.93 -8.45 3.27
CA SER A 112 -32.67 -7.60 4.21
C SER A 112 -32.28 -7.81 5.67
N TYR A 113 -31.59 -8.92 5.99
CA TYR A 113 -31.13 -9.27 7.33
C TYR A 113 -29.67 -8.89 7.60
N ASP A 114 -29.02 -8.16 6.68
CA ASP A 114 -27.62 -7.72 6.79
C ASP A 114 -26.60 -8.87 7.01
N ASN A 115 -26.89 -10.06 6.50
CA ASN A 115 -26.01 -11.21 6.65
C ASN A 115 -25.00 -11.37 5.50
N HIS A 116 -25.28 -10.79 4.35
CA HIS A 116 -24.45 -10.92 3.15
C HIS A 116 -24.08 -9.55 2.59
N PHE A 117 -22.78 -9.31 2.45
CA PHE A 117 -22.25 -8.07 1.91
C PHE A 117 -21.33 -8.34 0.71
N ILE A 118 -21.43 -7.51 -0.28
CA ILE A 118 -20.39 -7.35 -1.30
C ILE A 118 -19.75 -5.98 -1.10
N SER A 119 -18.43 -5.95 -0.95
CA SER A 119 -17.68 -4.71 -0.81
C SER A 119 -16.75 -4.55 -2.00
N PHE A 120 -16.76 -3.36 -2.58
CA PHE A 120 -15.83 -2.95 -3.62
C PHE A 120 -14.89 -1.90 -3.03
N GLY A 121 -13.63 -1.97 -3.39
CA GLY A 121 -12.66 -1.00 -2.92
C GLY A 121 -11.66 -0.64 -4.00
N ILE A 122 -11.22 0.61 -3.97
CA ILE A 122 -10.15 1.13 -4.81
C ILE A 122 -9.17 1.92 -3.94
N SER A 123 -7.88 1.73 -4.18
CA SER A 123 -6.84 2.56 -3.57
C SER A 123 -5.94 3.17 -4.62
N TYR A 124 -5.50 4.38 -4.33
CA TYR A 124 -4.43 5.06 -5.04
C TYR A 124 -3.22 5.21 -4.12
N ILE A 125 -2.06 4.79 -4.61
CA ILE A 125 -0.83 4.74 -3.84
C ILE A 125 0.23 5.56 -4.57
N VAL A 126 0.88 6.44 -3.83
CA VAL A 126 2.02 7.22 -4.31
C VAL A 126 3.22 6.89 -3.42
N ASN A 127 4.32 6.47 -4.03
CA ASN A 127 5.55 6.15 -3.34
C ASN A 127 6.70 6.94 -3.96
N SER A 128 7.46 7.60 -3.12
CA SER A 128 8.72 8.24 -3.49
C SER A 128 9.87 7.42 -2.89
N PHE A 129 10.71 6.89 -3.75
CA PHE A 129 11.90 6.14 -3.35
C PHE A 129 13.15 6.95 -3.69
N ARG A 130 14.04 7.11 -2.72
CA ARG A 130 15.31 7.85 -2.87
C ARG A 130 16.46 7.05 -2.26
N VAL A 131 17.57 6.99 -3.00
CA VAL A 131 18.85 6.48 -2.50
C VAL A 131 19.80 7.64 -2.31
N ASP A 132 20.40 7.75 -1.13
CA ASP A 132 21.36 8.81 -0.79
C ASP A 132 22.78 8.36 -1.17
N ILE A 133 23.15 8.64 -2.43
CA ILE A 133 24.43 8.19 -3.02
C ILE A 133 25.63 8.91 -2.41
N ASP A 134 25.46 10.15 -1.97
CA ASP A 134 26.54 10.96 -1.42
C ASP A 134 27.15 10.30 -0.17
N LYS A 135 26.35 9.55 0.58
CA LYS A 135 26.82 8.82 1.75
C LYS A 135 27.71 7.60 1.42
N PHE A 136 27.65 7.08 0.18
CA PHE A 136 28.55 6.02 -0.27
C PHE A 136 29.96 6.57 -0.56
N THR A 137 30.08 7.86 -0.83
CA THR A 137 31.36 8.50 -1.18
C THR A 137 32.21 8.78 0.06
N ASP A 138 31.59 9.02 1.23
CA ASP A 138 32.28 9.29 2.49
C ASP A 138 33.06 8.09 3.05
N ALA A 139 32.81 6.88 2.53
CA ALA A 139 33.49 5.66 2.95
C ALA A 139 34.85 5.43 2.23
N GLY A 140 35.37 6.41 1.48
CA GLY A 140 36.70 6.34 0.87
C GLY A 140 36.82 5.35 -0.30
N ARG A 141 35.73 4.89 -0.88
CA ARG A 141 35.71 4.02 -2.07
C ARG A 141 35.42 4.81 -3.34
N PRO A 142 36.16 4.58 -4.43
CA PRO A 142 35.91 5.30 -5.68
C PRO A 142 34.51 4.97 -6.22
N ARG A 143 33.85 5.99 -6.69
CA ARG A 143 32.49 6.05 -7.25
C ARG A 143 32.25 5.15 -8.49
N ALA A 144 33.24 4.36 -8.90
CA ALA A 144 33.25 3.69 -10.20
C ALA A 144 32.30 2.47 -10.33
N ASP A 145 31.71 1.98 -9.22
CA ASP A 145 30.97 0.69 -9.24
C ASP A 145 29.47 0.82 -8.95
N VAL A 146 28.95 2.01 -8.75
CA VAL A 146 27.51 2.21 -8.51
C VAL A 146 26.89 2.64 -9.82
N GLY A 147 26.15 1.74 -10.46
CA GLY A 147 25.38 2.01 -11.69
C GLY A 147 24.27 3.07 -11.54
N VAL A 148 24.18 3.70 -10.37
CA VAL A 148 23.28 4.80 -10.04
C VAL A 148 24.11 6.06 -9.83
N THR A 149 24.10 6.95 -10.80
CA THR A 149 24.89 8.18 -10.81
C THR A 149 24.16 9.41 -10.27
N ASP A 150 22.91 9.29 -9.83
CA ASP A 150 22.10 10.46 -9.51
C ASP A 150 21.18 10.20 -8.30
N ASN A 151 21.11 11.17 -7.38
CA ASN A 151 20.21 11.21 -6.21
C ASN A 151 18.73 11.46 -6.61
N ARG A 152 18.23 10.81 -7.65
CA ARG A 152 16.87 11.02 -8.10
C ARG A 152 15.87 10.30 -7.21
N ALA A 153 14.89 11.03 -6.73
CA ALA A 153 13.69 10.44 -6.19
C ALA A 153 12.85 9.85 -7.33
N MET A 154 12.60 8.57 -7.29
CA MET A 154 11.65 7.93 -8.19
C MET A 154 10.27 7.97 -7.55
N ILE A 155 9.30 8.56 -8.25
CA ILE A 155 7.90 8.59 -7.81
C ILE A 155 7.14 7.53 -8.61
N ASN A 156 6.51 6.60 -7.89
CA ASN A 156 5.68 5.55 -8.46
C ASN A 156 4.22 5.76 -8.07
N HIS A 157 3.33 5.52 -9.01
CA HIS A 157 1.89 5.61 -8.85
C HIS A 157 1.28 4.23 -9.07
N ASN A 158 0.54 3.72 -8.09
CA ASN A 158 -0.09 2.42 -8.15
C ASN A 158 -1.58 2.52 -7.82
N PHE A 159 -2.36 1.60 -8.38
CA PHE A 159 -3.77 1.44 -8.08
C PHE A 159 -4.02 0.01 -7.59
N GLU A 160 -4.85 -0.11 -6.58
CA GLU A 160 -5.36 -1.38 -6.10
C GLU A 160 -6.87 -1.41 -6.24
N VAL A 161 -7.41 -2.54 -6.66
CA VAL A 161 -8.84 -2.80 -6.72
C VAL A 161 -9.12 -4.09 -5.97
N GLY A 162 -10.15 -4.09 -5.16
CA GLY A 162 -10.56 -5.26 -4.40
C GLY A 162 -12.06 -5.49 -4.43
N VAL A 163 -12.44 -6.76 -4.33
CA VAL A 163 -13.82 -7.20 -4.13
C VAL A 163 -13.82 -8.19 -2.99
N LEU A 164 -14.72 -8.01 -2.04
CA LEU A 164 -14.89 -8.87 -0.88
C LEU A 164 -16.34 -9.27 -0.77
N TYR A 165 -16.60 -10.57 -0.64
CA TYR A 165 -17.89 -11.13 -0.24
C TYR A 165 -17.78 -11.67 1.18
N ARG A 166 -18.75 -11.32 2.01
CA ARG A 166 -18.81 -11.74 3.41
C ARG A 166 -20.23 -12.11 3.79
#